data_4365492fc9aa47aadfcd1b2150bb40ba
#
_entry.id   4365492fc9aa47aadfcd1b2150bb40ba
#
_cell.length_a   1.000
_cell.length_b   1.000
_cell.length_c   1.000
_cell.angle_alpha   90.00
_cell.angle_beta   90.00
_cell.angle_gamma   90.00
#
_symmetry.space_group_name_H-M   'P 1'
#
loop_
_entity.id
_entity.type
_entity.pdbx_description
1 polymer ?
#
loop_
_entity_poly.entity_id
_entity_poly.type
_entity_poly.pdbx_seq_one_letter_code
_entity_poly.pdbx_strand_id
1 'polypeptide(L)'
;LRDLPLEWRGSFAGMSVFMCHGKPGNNLWGLYRDHISNTLLDMMLVSLGVDVLITGHTHMPLYVRVRRGCVVNPGSLYTFHNVRVTSHTYGVLSLPDMTFELYDLTVPVGERILPLT
;
A
#
# COMPACT_ATOMS: atom_id res chain seq x y z
N LEU A 1 -7.38 15.29 -12.21
CA LEU A 1 -7.68 14.37 -11.09
C LEU A 1 -9.10 13.83 -11.11
N ARG A 2 -10.04 14.57 -11.69
CA ARG A 2 -11.43 14.10 -11.80
C ARG A 2 -11.60 12.83 -12.61
N ASP A 3 -10.71 12.63 -13.58
CA ASP A 3 -10.81 11.51 -14.52
C ASP A 3 -10.04 10.27 -14.04
N LEU A 4 -9.36 10.35 -12.89
CA LEU A 4 -8.68 9.22 -12.33
C LEU A 4 -9.67 8.24 -11.71
N PRO A 5 -9.51 6.93 -11.96
CA PRO A 5 -10.40 5.95 -11.34
C PRO A 5 -10.20 5.91 -9.83
N LEU A 6 -11.26 5.59 -9.10
CA LEU A 6 -11.20 5.40 -7.65
C LEU A 6 -10.46 4.10 -7.30
N GLU A 7 -10.50 3.16 -8.21
CA GLU A 7 -9.87 1.85 -8.05
C GLU A 7 -9.25 1.44 -9.37
N TRP A 8 -8.15 0.69 -9.29
CA TRP A 8 -7.47 0.20 -10.47
C TRP A 8 -7.15 -1.28 -10.31
N ARG A 9 -7.32 -2.02 -11.40
CA ARG A 9 -6.93 -3.43 -11.48
C ARG A 9 -6.01 -3.64 -12.66
N GLY A 10 -5.02 -4.48 -12.47
CA GLY A 10 -4.11 -4.86 -13.53
C GLY A 10 -3.30 -6.08 -13.16
N SER A 11 -2.30 -6.40 -13.95
CA SER A 11 -1.38 -7.49 -13.64
C SER A 11 0.05 -7.10 -13.98
N PHE A 12 0.96 -7.58 -13.15
CA PHE A 12 2.40 -7.43 -13.33
C PHE A 12 3.07 -8.77 -13.02
N ALA A 13 3.98 -9.20 -13.89
CA ALA A 13 4.73 -10.43 -13.71
C ALA A 13 3.83 -11.63 -13.38
N GLY A 14 2.66 -11.70 -14.02
CA GLY A 14 1.70 -12.78 -13.81
C GLY A 14 0.87 -12.69 -12.54
N MET A 15 1.01 -11.61 -11.77
CA MET A 15 0.28 -11.41 -10.52
C MET A 15 -0.81 -10.35 -10.69
N SER A 16 -1.96 -10.58 -10.10
CA SER A 16 -3.09 -9.65 -10.15
C SER A 16 -2.94 -8.60 -9.05
N VAL A 17 -3.16 -7.34 -9.42
CA VAL A 17 -2.95 -6.18 -8.55
C VAL A 17 -4.21 -5.35 -8.50
N PHE A 18 -4.60 -4.95 -7.30
CA PHE A 18 -5.69 -4.01 -7.06
C PHE A 18 -5.13 -2.80 -6.32
N MET A 19 -5.47 -1.61 -6.78
CA MET A 19 -5.02 -0.37 -6.16
C MET A 19 -6.23 0.50 -5.84
N CYS A 20 -6.25 1.07 -4.63
CA CYS A 20 -7.28 2.00 -4.21
C CYS A 20 -6.68 3.03 -3.24
N HIS A 21 -7.39 4.14 -3.05
CA HIS A 21 -6.92 5.17 -2.10
C HIS A 21 -7.09 4.73 -0.65
N GLY A 22 -8.28 4.31 -0.27
CA GLY A 22 -8.58 3.85 1.08
C GLY A 22 -8.58 2.33 1.18
N LYS A 23 -9.65 1.78 1.72
CA LYS A 23 -9.87 0.34 1.64
C LYS A 23 -10.75 0.02 0.42
N PRO A 24 -10.71 -1.20 -0.10
CA PRO A 24 -11.57 -1.57 -1.22
C PRO A 24 -13.03 -1.25 -0.95
N GLY A 25 -13.64 -0.52 -1.88
CA GLY A 25 -15.04 -0.11 -1.77
C GLY A 25 -15.30 1.14 -0.94
N ASN A 26 -14.28 1.71 -0.29
CA ASN A 26 -14.49 2.91 0.53
C ASN A 26 -13.23 3.78 0.61
N ASN A 27 -13.23 4.91 -0.09
CA ASN A 27 -12.09 5.83 -0.13
C ASN A 27 -11.93 6.69 1.12
N LEU A 28 -12.93 6.71 2.00
CA LEU A 28 -12.93 7.52 3.22
C LEU A 28 -12.27 6.80 4.40
N TRP A 29 -12.04 5.51 4.28
CA TRP A 29 -11.47 4.68 5.33
C TRP A 29 -10.18 4.02 4.84
N GLY A 30 -9.17 4.01 5.71
CA GLY A 30 -7.89 3.37 5.41
C GLY A 30 -7.74 2.03 6.11
N LEU A 31 -6.69 1.32 5.73
CA LEU A 31 -6.30 0.06 6.38
C LEU A 31 -5.19 0.37 7.38
N TYR A 32 -5.50 0.26 8.66
CA TYR A 32 -4.56 0.47 9.76
C TYR A 32 -4.12 -0.87 10.33
N ARG A 33 -2.80 -1.04 10.45
CA ARG A 33 -2.22 -2.31 10.92
C ARG A 33 -2.78 -2.75 12.28
N ASP A 34 -3.03 -1.79 13.16
CA ASP A 34 -3.52 -2.06 14.51
C ASP A 34 -4.98 -2.52 14.55
N HIS A 35 -5.72 -2.31 13.48
CA HIS A 35 -7.15 -2.59 13.42
C HIS A 35 -7.52 -3.75 12.51
N ILE A 36 -6.55 -4.39 11.88
CA ILE A 36 -6.84 -5.46 10.94
C ILE A 36 -5.82 -6.58 11.08
N SER A 37 -6.32 -7.81 11.15
CA SER A 37 -5.50 -9.00 11.25
C SER A 37 -5.00 -9.47 9.89
N ASN A 38 -3.94 -10.30 9.90
CA ASN A 38 -3.46 -10.94 8.68
C ASN A 38 -4.55 -11.79 8.04
N THR A 39 -5.36 -12.47 8.83
CA THR A 39 -6.47 -13.30 8.32
C THR A 39 -7.48 -12.46 7.56
N LEU A 40 -7.86 -11.29 8.09
CA LEU A 40 -8.80 -10.40 7.41
C LEU A 40 -8.20 -9.83 6.13
N LEU A 41 -6.92 -9.48 6.14
CA LEU A 41 -6.25 -9.01 4.93
C LEU A 41 -6.21 -10.10 3.86
N ASP A 42 -5.91 -11.33 4.25
CA ASP A 42 -5.91 -12.45 3.32
C ASP A 42 -7.30 -12.69 2.72
N MET A 43 -8.33 -12.67 3.55
CA MET A 43 -9.72 -12.79 3.10
C MET A 43 -10.10 -11.67 2.14
N MET A 44 -9.60 -10.47 2.36
CA MET A 44 -9.83 -9.33 1.48
C MET A 44 -9.22 -9.58 0.10
N LEU A 45 -7.98 -10.07 0.03
CA LEU A 45 -7.34 -10.42 -1.24
C LEU A 45 -8.11 -11.51 -1.97
N VAL A 46 -8.53 -12.55 -1.24
CA VAL A 46 -9.33 -13.64 -1.81
C VAL A 46 -10.64 -13.11 -2.38
N SER A 47 -11.33 -12.27 -1.62
CA SER A 47 -12.60 -11.68 -2.03
C SER A 47 -12.47 -10.81 -3.28
N LEU A 48 -11.36 -10.07 -3.39
CA LEU A 48 -11.08 -9.25 -4.57
C LEU A 48 -10.56 -10.06 -5.75
N GLY A 49 -10.09 -11.28 -5.50
CA GLY A 49 -9.47 -12.12 -6.52
C GLY A 49 -8.11 -11.63 -6.96
N VAL A 50 -7.34 -11.01 -6.06
CA VAL A 50 -6.03 -10.43 -6.38
C VAL A 50 -4.94 -10.99 -5.48
N ASP A 51 -3.70 -10.86 -5.93
CA ASP A 51 -2.51 -11.26 -5.18
C ASP A 51 -1.91 -10.10 -4.40
N VAL A 52 -2.11 -8.88 -4.89
CA VAL A 52 -1.51 -7.68 -4.32
C VAL A 52 -2.57 -6.60 -4.17
N LEU A 53 -2.63 -6.00 -2.97
CA LEU A 53 -3.44 -4.82 -2.71
C LEU A 53 -2.51 -3.66 -2.38
N ILE A 54 -2.64 -2.57 -3.14
CA ILE A 54 -1.93 -1.32 -2.88
C ILE A 54 -2.95 -0.31 -2.38
N THR A 55 -2.71 0.25 -1.20
CA THR A 55 -3.62 1.17 -0.53
C THR A 55 -2.88 2.42 -0.07
N GLY A 56 -3.62 3.46 0.27
CA GLY A 56 -3.10 4.72 0.77
C GLY A 56 -3.94 5.26 1.94
N HIS A 57 -4.28 6.53 1.89
CA HIS A 57 -5.15 7.25 2.83
C HIS A 57 -4.56 7.47 4.23
N THR A 58 -3.99 6.45 4.85
CA THR A 58 -3.51 6.54 6.24
C THR A 58 -2.24 7.38 6.37
N HIS A 59 -1.51 7.62 5.28
CA HIS A 59 -0.19 8.24 5.25
C HIS A 59 0.88 7.44 6.02
N MET A 60 0.56 6.24 6.42
CA MET A 60 1.45 5.37 7.20
C MET A 60 1.92 4.20 6.33
N PRO A 61 3.23 4.05 6.13
CA PRO A 61 3.72 2.92 5.37
C PRO A 61 3.30 1.59 5.99
N LEU A 62 2.99 0.65 5.12
CA LEU A 62 2.54 -0.67 5.52
C LEU A 62 3.05 -1.71 4.53
N TYR A 63 3.52 -2.84 5.06
CA TYR A 63 3.80 -4.01 4.26
C TYR A 63 3.44 -5.25 5.06
N VAL A 64 2.50 -6.04 4.55
CA VAL A 64 2.06 -7.27 5.20
C VAL A 64 2.01 -8.40 4.18
N ARG A 65 2.79 -9.45 4.42
CA ARG A 65 2.68 -10.69 3.67
C ARG A 65 1.57 -11.52 4.31
N VAL A 66 0.67 -11.99 3.46
CA VAL A 66 -0.40 -12.89 3.86
C VAL A 66 -0.37 -14.13 2.98
N ARG A 67 -1.24 -15.07 3.24
CA ARG A 67 -1.22 -16.36 2.56
C ARG A 67 -1.34 -16.23 1.06
N ARG A 68 -2.24 -15.39 0.59
CA ARG A 68 -2.48 -15.20 -0.84
C ARG A 68 -1.44 -14.32 -1.51
N GLY A 69 -0.94 -13.31 -0.81
CA GLY A 69 -0.03 -12.35 -1.42
C GLY A 69 0.44 -11.30 -0.46
N CYS A 70 0.29 -10.03 -0.80
CA CYS A 70 0.70 -8.94 0.08
C CYS A 70 -0.20 -7.71 -0.02
N VAL A 71 -0.15 -6.92 1.05
CA VAL A 71 -0.83 -5.62 1.15
C VAL A 71 0.23 -4.58 1.44
N VAL A 72 0.27 -3.51 0.63
CA VAL A 72 1.27 -2.46 0.80
C VAL A 72 0.62 -1.07 0.83
N ASN A 73 1.24 -0.17 1.58
CA ASN A 73 0.96 1.25 1.56
C ASN A 73 2.31 1.97 1.54
N PRO A 74 2.60 2.77 0.51
CA PRO A 74 3.90 3.44 0.40
C PRO A 74 4.04 4.67 1.30
N GLY A 75 3.04 5.02 2.09
CA GLY A 75 3.03 6.23 2.87
C GLY A 75 2.55 7.43 2.06
N SER A 76 3.04 8.61 2.41
CA SER A 76 2.58 9.85 1.78
C SER A 76 3.76 10.69 1.29
N LEU A 77 3.61 11.24 0.10
CA LEU A 77 4.56 12.21 -0.47
C LEU A 77 4.31 13.63 0.05
N TYR A 78 3.13 13.89 0.56
CA TYR A 78 2.62 15.23 0.79
C TYR A 78 2.29 15.47 2.26
N THR A 79 2.61 16.67 2.75
CA THR A 79 2.27 17.10 4.10
C THR A 79 1.13 18.10 4.07
N PHE A 80 0.05 17.80 4.81
CA PHE A 80 -1.02 18.72 5.07
C PHE A 80 -0.81 19.36 6.44
N HIS A 81 -1.22 20.62 6.61
CA HIS A 81 -1.04 21.34 7.87
C HIS A 81 -1.64 20.63 9.09
N ASN A 82 -2.71 19.88 8.90
CA ASN A 82 -3.44 19.22 9.98
C ASN A 82 -3.21 17.72 10.09
N VAL A 83 -2.27 17.18 9.31
CA VAL A 83 -1.97 15.76 9.35
C VAL A 83 -0.82 15.52 10.32
N ARG A 84 -1.09 14.76 11.37
CA ARG A 84 -0.09 14.43 12.39
C ARG A 84 0.98 13.49 11.89
N VAL A 85 0.62 12.64 10.96
CA VAL A 85 1.53 11.61 10.45
C VAL A 85 1.67 11.78 8.96
N THR A 86 2.89 12.07 8.56
CA THR A 86 3.29 12.01 7.17
C THR A 86 4.66 11.35 7.14
N SER A 87 4.84 10.44 6.21
CA SER A 87 6.10 9.72 6.13
C SER A 87 7.10 10.35 5.18
N HIS A 88 6.64 11.16 4.22
CA HIS A 88 7.47 11.67 3.12
C HIS A 88 8.21 10.53 2.41
N THR A 89 7.48 9.47 2.08
CA THR A 89 8.06 8.24 1.56
C THR A 89 7.42 7.84 0.24
N TYR A 90 8.17 7.03 -0.50
CA TYR A 90 7.63 6.25 -1.61
C TYR A 90 8.15 4.82 -1.51
N GLY A 91 7.51 3.91 -2.20
CA GLY A 91 7.89 2.52 -2.17
C GLY A 91 8.17 1.94 -3.54
N VAL A 92 8.97 0.89 -3.55
CA VAL A 92 9.20 0.08 -4.73
C VAL A 92 8.81 -1.35 -4.40
N LEU A 93 7.76 -1.83 -5.06
CA LEU A 93 7.30 -3.20 -4.93
C LEU A 93 7.80 -4.00 -6.12
N SER A 94 8.56 -5.04 -5.84
CA SER A 94 9.12 -5.92 -6.87
C SER A 94 8.30 -7.20 -6.96
N LEU A 95 7.85 -7.54 -8.17
CA LEU A 95 7.06 -8.72 -8.44
C LEU A 95 7.81 -9.61 -9.45
N PRO A 96 7.69 -10.93 -9.36
CA PRO A 96 6.76 -11.69 -8.52
C PRO A 96 7.25 -11.94 -7.09
N ASP A 97 8.42 -11.46 -6.71
CA ASP A 97 9.05 -11.77 -5.41
C ASP A 97 8.28 -11.20 -4.22
N MET A 98 7.44 -10.20 -4.44
CA MET A 98 6.72 -9.47 -3.40
C MET A 98 7.65 -8.82 -2.37
N THR A 99 8.79 -8.30 -2.82
CA THR A 99 9.67 -7.52 -1.95
C THR A 99 9.28 -6.05 -2.02
N PHE A 100 9.30 -5.38 -0.88
CA PHE A 100 8.91 -3.97 -0.78
C PHE A 100 10.02 -3.18 -0.12
N GLU A 101 10.48 -2.13 -0.82
CA GLU A 101 11.50 -1.22 -0.32
C GLU A 101 10.89 0.16 -0.16
N LEU A 102 11.09 0.76 1.00
CA LEU A 102 10.58 2.08 1.33
C LEU A 102 11.73 3.08 1.33
N TYR A 103 11.53 4.21 0.68
CA TYR A 103 12.54 5.27 0.54
C TYR A 103 12.04 6.55 1.15
N ASP A 104 12.93 7.21 1.90
CA ASP A 104 12.65 8.50 2.52
C ASP A 104 13.09 9.62 1.59
N LEU A 105 12.18 10.54 1.29
CA LEU A 105 12.44 11.67 0.40
C LEU A 105 13.27 12.78 1.05
N THR A 106 13.44 12.74 2.36
CA THR A 106 14.21 13.77 3.08
C THR A 106 15.71 13.51 3.10
N VAL A 107 16.12 12.33 2.57
CA VAL A 107 17.53 11.94 2.46
C VAL A 107 17.92 11.80 0.99
N PRO A 108 19.23 11.72 0.67
CA PRO A 108 19.67 11.58 -0.71
C PRO A 108 19.03 10.39 -1.42
N VAL A 109 18.82 10.54 -2.73
CA VAL A 109 18.20 9.51 -3.56
C VAL A 109 19.00 8.21 -3.45
N GLY A 110 18.29 7.12 -3.24
CA GLY A 110 18.89 5.79 -3.11
C GLY A 110 19.05 5.32 -1.68
N GLU A 111 18.94 6.20 -0.69
CA GLU A 111 18.94 5.76 0.69
C GLU A 111 17.59 5.14 1.04
N ARG A 112 17.65 3.94 1.60
CA ARG A 112 16.47 3.17 1.97
C ARG A 112 16.29 3.22 3.48
N ILE A 113 15.08 3.51 3.93
CA ILE A 113 14.74 3.25 5.32
C ILE A 113 14.48 1.75 5.48
N LEU A 114 14.50 1.28 6.72
CA LEU A 114 14.40 -0.14 7.02
C LEU A 114 13.21 -0.78 6.30
N PRO A 115 13.37 -2.01 5.77
CA PRO A 115 12.25 -2.69 5.16
C PRO A 115 11.15 -2.91 6.18
N LEU A 116 9.92 -2.75 5.73
CA LEU A 116 8.75 -3.02 6.57
C LEU A 116 8.49 -4.52 6.62
N THR A 117 8.27 -5.01 7.78
CA THR A 117 7.94 -6.41 8.00
C THR A 117 6.50 -6.57 8.47
#